data_6eee06f8ef343227784fc9ef70970ef8
#
_entry.id   6eee06f8ef343227784fc9ef70970ef8
#
_cell.length_a   1.000
_cell.length_b   1.000
_cell.length_c   1.000
_cell.angle_alpha   90.00
_cell.angle_beta   90.00
_cell.angle_gamma   90.00
#
_symmetry.space_group_name_H-M   'P 1'
#
loop_
_entity.id
_entity.type
_entity.pdbx_description
1 polymer ?
#
loop_
_entity_poly.entity_id
_entity_poly.type
_entity_poly.pdbx_seq_one_letter_code
_entity_poly.pdbx_strand_id
1 'polypeptide(L)'
;MKKLLFLCLLLASCDNVDQYYEDAYCIENINIIDAKQGLKENMTIVISKNEIIKIEKTVNLNLSKKNNIINGSGKFLIPGLWDSHVHFAFEEELASSMFNLFMAHGITSVRDTGGEINFLKEWKNKSKTNPDLYPRVKIAGPLIDGKFNVYNGNSIYFPPLSVRTASVKETEVQVKKLIENGVDFLKAYEMLSPEQFEVITKVAKENGLKVTGHIPLSMDVISASNIGLNSIEHLRNIEMSSTSNPQELLKLRRTALENKEGVLGSSLRTSLHNSQRMSSIRNIDSIQLKKVLNVLAENDTWQIPTLILYYGWANKLYEGLEWKNTFEFLPVKIKDEWNNQIDMIESRDNSERKEFAEWGLSMTRLMNKMDITFMAGTDTPIGWQTPGYSLHNELEMLVKGGFTSLEAIEAATYNPALYFNMEDKLGLIKEGYIADLIILSDNPLNNISNTKKIETVIKNGNLMNREFLNSLLKEQQEKK
;
A
#
# COMPACT_ATOMS: atom_id res chain seq x y z
N MET A 1 70.84 -37.54 18.44
CA MET A 1 69.57 -37.97 17.82
C MET A 1 68.72 -36.73 17.57
N LYS A 2 68.74 -36.18 16.34
CA LYS A 2 67.94 -35.03 15.94
C LYS A 2 66.62 -35.56 15.40
N LYS A 3 65.49 -35.25 16.06
CA LYS A 3 64.16 -35.51 15.55
C LYS A 3 63.79 -34.44 14.51
N LEU A 4 63.62 -34.83 13.28
CA LEU A 4 63.10 -34.00 12.19
C LEU A 4 61.59 -34.00 12.30
N LEU A 5 60.97 -32.82 12.58
CA LEU A 5 59.56 -32.61 12.59
C LEU A 5 59.12 -32.30 11.15
N PHE A 6 58.40 -33.25 10.48
CA PHE A 6 57.79 -33.02 9.19
C PHE A 6 56.48 -32.24 9.40
N LEU A 7 56.44 -30.97 9.06
CA LEU A 7 55.24 -30.16 9.00
C LEU A 7 54.55 -30.41 7.66
N CYS A 8 53.54 -31.26 7.64
CA CYS A 8 52.65 -31.41 6.49
C CYS A 8 51.76 -30.15 6.40
N LEU A 9 52.08 -29.27 5.48
CA LEU A 9 51.16 -28.22 5.01
C LEU A 9 50.08 -28.95 4.15
N LEU A 10 48.89 -29.14 4.75
CA LEU A 10 47.70 -29.43 4.00
C LEU A 10 47.30 -28.13 3.27
N LEU A 11 47.72 -28.03 2.00
CA LEU A 11 47.11 -27.13 1.03
C LEU A 11 45.67 -27.62 0.82
N ALA A 12 44.70 -27.04 1.49
CA ALA A 12 43.31 -27.16 1.10
C ALA A 12 43.17 -26.43 -0.24
N SER A 13 43.28 -27.17 -1.34
CA SER A 13 42.83 -26.74 -2.64
C SER A 13 41.30 -26.57 -2.51
N CYS A 14 40.83 -25.32 -2.47
CA CYS A 14 39.45 -25.05 -2.79
C CYS A 14 39.26 -25.36 -4.28
N ASP A 15 38.95 -26.60 -4.62
CA ASP A 15 38.43 -26.90 -5.93
C ASP A 15 37.15 -26.12 -6.11
N ASN A 16 37.18 -25.09 -6.96
CA ASN A 16 36.01 -24.36 -7.41
C ASN A 16 35.14 -25.33 -8.23
N VAL A 17 34.31 -26.13 -7.56
CA VAL A 17 33.38 -27.04 -8.23
C VAL A 17 32.26 -26.18 -8.85
N ASP A 18 32.11 -26.32 -10.16
CA ASP A 18 31.00 -25.70 -10.91
C ASP A 18 29.65 -26.13 -10.31
N GLN A 19 28.91 -25.22 -9.77
CA GLN A 19 27.62 -25.50 -9.16
C GLN A 19 26.50 -25.50 -10.21
N TYR A 20 25.76 -26.60 -10.28
CA TYR A 20 24.57 -26.72 -11.12
C TYR A 20 23.31 -26.82 -10.27
N TYR A 21 22.32 -26.03 -10.61
CA TYR A 21 21.01 -25.99 -9.95
C TYR A 21 19.96 -26.47 -10.98
N GLU A 22 19.44 -27.66 -10.74
CA GLU A 22 18.39 -28.25 -11.57
C GLU A 22 17.07 -27.51 -11.36
N ASP A 23 16.29 -27.31 -12.44
CA ASP A 23 15.00 -26.60 -12.41
C ASP A 23 15.05 -25.19 -11.76
N ALA A 24 16.16 -24.48 -11.97
CA ALA A 24 16.38 -23.15 -11.44
C ALA A 24 16.94 -22.19 -12.50
N TYR A 25 16.83 -20.91 -12.23
CA TYR A 25 17.56 -19.88 -12.94
C TYR A 25 18.37 -19.03 -11.97
N CYS A 26 19.46 -18.46 -12.46
CA CYS A 26 20.40 -17.68 -11.68
C CYS A 26 20.46 -16.25 -12.24
N ILE A 27 20.41 -15.26 -11.37
CA ILE A 27 20.64 -13.86 -11.72
C ILE A 27 22.01 -13.48 -11.18
N GLU A 28 23.00 -13.33 -12.07
CA GLU A 28 24.37 -12.99 -11.70
C GLU A 28 24.64 -11.49 -11.74
N ASN A 29 25.61 -11.04 -10.91
CA ASN A 29 26.11 -9.67 -10.87
C ASN A 29 25.02 -8.62 -10.59
N ILE A 30 23.97 -9.00 -9.88
CA ILE A 30 22.87 -8.10 -9.52
C ILE A 30 23.16 -7.35 -8.22
N ASN A 31 22.75 -6.10 -8.12
CA ASN A 31 22.79 -5.36 -6.87
C ASN A 31 21.45 -5.54 -6.15
N ILE A 32 21.47 -6.02 -4.91
CA ILE A 32 20.28 -6.30 -4.11
C ILE A 32 20.01 -5.11 -3.19
N ILE A 33 18.75 -4.70 -3.09
CA ILE A 33 18.30 -3.68 -2.15
C ILE A 33 17.06 -4.21 -1.42
N ASP A 34 17.14 -4.33 -0.10
CA ASP A 34 15.96 -4.55 0.75
C ASP A 34 16.04 -3.74 2.05
N ALA A 35 14.89 -3.63 2.72
CA ALA A 35 14.70 -2.77 3.87
C ALA A 35 15.65 -3.06 5.05
N LYS A 36 16.06 -4.30 5.26
CA LYS A 36 16.84 -4.73 6.43
C LYS A 36 18.33 -4.85 6.15
N GLN A 37 18.70 -5.09 4.91
CA GLN A 37 20.09 -5.33 4.53
C GLN A 37 20.71 -4.15 3.76
N GLY A 38 19.87 -3.20 3.31
CA GLY A 38 20.30 -2.10 2.46
C GLY A 38 20.80 -2.58 1.09
N LEU A 39 21.83 -1.92 0.55
CA LEU A 39 22.46 -2.28 -0.72
C LEU A 39 23.54 -3.35 -0.54
N LYS A 40 23.44 -4.44 -1.30
CA LYS A 40 24.50 -5.43 -1.48
C LYS A 40 24.85 -5.54 -2.96
N GLU A 41 26.07 -5.25 -3.30
CA GLU A 41 26.53 -5.21 -4.69
C GLU A 41 27.08 -6.56 -5.16
N ASN A 42 26.96 -6.82 -6.46
CA ASN A 42 27.55 -7.94 -7.17
C ASN A 42 27.18 -9.31 -6.56
N MET A 43 25.89 -9.52 -6.36
CA MET A 43 25.34 -10.74 -5.81
C MET A 43 24.85 -11.66 -6.94
N THR A 44 24.82 -12.95 -6.64
CA THR A 44 24.12 -13.96 -7.44
C THR A 44 22.95 -14.49 -6.63
N ILE A 45 21.77 -14.55 -7.26
CA ILE A 45 20.56 -15.14 -6.69
C ILE A 45 20.17 -16.35 -7.53
N VAL A 46 19.83 -17.44 -6.87
CA VAL A 46 19.28 -18.65 -7.49
C VAL A 46 17.82 -18.80 -7.08
N ILE A 47 16.96 -18.93 -8.07
CA ILE A 47 15.52 -19.09 -7.88
C ILE A 47 15.11 -20.44 -8.48
N SER A 48 14.46 -21.27 -7.67
CA SER A 48 13.86 -22.54 -8.10
C SER A 48 12.39 -22.57 -7.74
N LYS A 49 11.54 -22.89 -8.69
CA LYS A 49 10.09 -22.82 -8.53
C LYS A 49 9.70 -21.42 -8.09
N ASN A 50 9.13 -21.30 -6.90
CA ASN A 50 8.67 -20.02 -6.35
C ASN A 50 9.56 -19.47 -5.22
N GLU A 51 10.76 -20.03 -5.00
CA GLU A 51 11.56 -19.73 -3.81
C GLU A 51 12.98 -19.28 -4.18
N ILE A 52 13.53 -18.34 -3.42
CA ILE A 52 14.95 -17.97 -3.45
C ILE A 52 15.70 -19.04 -2.68
N ILE A 53 16.49 -19.88 -3.38
CA ILE A 53 17.19 -21.02 -2.75
C ILE A 53 18.63 -20.71 -2.39
N LYS A 54 19.24 -19.66 -3.01
CA LYS A 54 20.63 -19.26 -2.74
C LYS A 54 20.83 -17.79 -3.02
N ILE A 55 21.61 -17.12 -2.14
CA ILE A 55 22.13 -15.77 -2.32
C ILE A 55 23.59 -15.77 -1.90
N GLU A 56 24.49 -15.38 -2.81
CA GLU A 56 25.92 -15.34 -2.54
C GLU A 56 26.59 -14.21 -3.33
N LYS A 57 27.75 -13.73 -2.90
CA LYS A 57 28.58 -12.87 -3.74
C LYS A 57 29.00 -13.60 -5.00
N THR A 58 28.83 -12.96 -6.16
CA THR A 58 29.12 -13.60 -7.45
C THR A 58 30.54 -14.16 -7.52
N VAL A 59 31.53 -13.48 -6.92
CA VAL A 59 32.92 -13.96 -6.90
C VAL A 59 33.14 -15.25 -6.11
N ASN A 60 32.20 -15.62 -5.23
CA ASN A 60 32.28 -16.83 -4.40
C ASN A 60 31.49 -18.01 -5.00
N LEU A 61 30.71 -17.77 -6.06
CA LEU A 61 29.83 -18.78 -6.66
C LEU A 61 30.26 -19.07 -8.11
N ASN A 62 30.84 -20.26 -8.35
CA ASN A 62 31.16 -20.67 -9.68
C ASN A 62 29.98 -21.44 -10.30
N LEU A 63 29.21 -20.77 -11.17
CA LEU A 63 28.05 -21.37 -11.80
C LEU A 63 28.44 -22.20 -13.01
N SER A 64 27.95 -23.43 -13.09
CA SER A 64 28.08 -24.27 -14.30
C SER A 64 27.40 -23.60 -15.49
N LYS A 65 27.99 -23.69 -16.67
CA LYS A 65 27.42 -23.24 -17.96
C LYS A 65 26.07 -23.90 -18.30
N LYS A 66 25.69 -24.95 -17.59
CA LYS A 66 24.41 -25.64 -17.76
C LYS A 66 23.25 -24.90 -17.06
N ASN A 67 23.54 -23.94 -16.14
CA ASN A 67 22.50 -23.15 -15.49
C ASN A 67 21.86 -22.18 -16.51
N ASN A 68 20.59 -21.89 -16.30
CA ASN A 68 19.91 -20.77 -16.95
C ASN A 68 20.34 -19.46 -16.25
N ILE A 69 21.24 -18.70 -16.88
CA ILE A 69 21.88 -17.52 -16.28
C ILE A 69 21.34 -16.25 -16.92
N ILE A 70 20.90 -15.34 -16.09
CA ILE A 70 20.45 -13.98 -16.42
C ILE A 70 21.52 -13.00 -15.94
N ASN A 71 22.03 -12.16 -16.84
CA ASN A 71 22.98 -11.12 -16.47
C ASN A 71 22.29 -9.92 -15.81
N GLY A 72 22.61 -9.68 -14.55
CA GLY A 72 22.12 -8.56 -13.72
C GLY A 72 23.12 -7.39 -13.60
N SER A 73 24.23 -7.39 -14.36
CA SER A 73 25.26 -6.35 -14.27
C SER A 73 24.68 -4.93 -14.43
N GLY A 74 24.98 -4.08 -13.47
CA GLY A 74 24.50 -2.70 -13.45
C GLY A 74 23.04 -2.52 -13.05
N LYS A 75 22.30 -3.61 -12.81
CA LYS A 75 20.88 -3.61 -12.43
C LYS A 75 20.70 -3.75 -10.92
N PHE A 76 19.47 -3.48 -10.48
CA PHE A 76 19.08 -3.48 -9.07
C PHE A 76 17.87 -4.38 -8.86
N LEU A 77 17.92 -5.20 -7.84
CA LEU A 77 16.84 -6.09 -7.45
C LEU A 77 16.22 -5.60 -6.14
N ILE A 78 14.92 -5.42 -6.15
CA ILE A 78 14.13 -5.07 -4.96
C ILE A 78 13.02 -6.12 -4.76
N PRO A 79 12.46 -6.26 -3.54
CA PRO A 79 11.24 -7.06 -3.36
C PRO A 79 10.09 -6.49 -4.17
N GLY A 80 9.14 -7.35 -4.54
CA GLY A 80 7.89 -6.94 -5.19
C GLY A 80 7.10 -5.96 -4.33
N LEU A 81 6.58 -4.90 -4.95
CA LEU A 81 5.89 -3.83 -4.26
C LEU A 81 4.46 -4.22 -3.85
N TRP A 82 4.00 -3.61 -2.75
CA TRP A 82 2.62 -3.64 -2.27
C TRP A 82 1.97 -2.27 -2.41
N ASP A 83 0.76 -2.23 -2.97
CA ASP A 83 -0.14 -1.09 -2.79
C ASP A 83 -1.12 -1.40 -1.66
N SER A 84 -0.93 -0.73 -0.53
CA SER A 84 -1.67 -1.02 0.70
C SER A 84 -3.02 -0.32 0.80
N HIS A 85 -3.48 0.35 -0.28
CA HIS A 85 -4.78 0.99 -0.33
C HIS A 85 -5.30 1.08 -1.76
N VAL A 86 -6.13 0.12 -2.16
CA VAL A 86 -6.78 0.09 -3.47
C VAL A 86 -8.27 -0.20 -3.34
N HIS A 87 -9.04 0.06 -4.40
CA HIS A 87 -10.47 -0.21 -4.48
C HIS A 87 -10.86 -0.81 -5.83
N PHE A 88 -11.02 -2.13 -5.92
CA PHE A 88 -11.51 -2.80 -7.13
C PHE A 88 -12.97 -2.44 -7.46
N ALA A 89 -13.77 -2.19 -6.42
CA ALA A 89 -15.20 -1.94 -6.55
C ALA A 89 -15.57 -0.46 -6.72
N PHE A 90 -14.61 0.47 -6.73
CA PHE A 90 -14.91 1.91 -6.92
C PHE A 90 -15.34 2.21 -8.36
N GLU A 91 -14.64 1.63 -9.32
CA GLU A 91 -14.95 1.63 -10.74
C GLU A 91 -14.88 0.18 -11.25
N GLU A 92 -16.00 -0.56 -11.16
CA GLU A 92 -16.05 -2.00 -11.45
C GLU A 92 -15.56 -2.34 -12.86
N GLU A 93 -15.79 -1.46 -13.84
CA GLU A 93 -15.33 -1.66 -15.21
C GLU A 93 -13.80 -1.67 -15.31
N LEU A 94 -13.10 -0.92 -14.45
CA LEU A 94 -11.65 -0.90 -14.39
C LEU A 94 -11.06 -2.16 -13.73
N ALA A 95 -11.80 -2.81 -12.84
CA ALA A 95 -11.30 -3.93 -12.05
C ALA A 95 -10.66 -5.03 -12.91
N SER A 96 -11.24 -5.33 -14.09
CA SER A 96 -10.72 -6.35 -15.01
C SER A 96 -9.34 -6.02 -15.59
N SER A 97 -8.92 -4.76 -15.53
CA SER A 97 -7.64 -4.26 -16.03
C SER A 97 -6.60 -4.10 -14.91
N MET A 98 -7.06 -3.95 -13.65
CA MET A 98 -6.18 -3.58 -12.54
C MET A 98 -5.05 -4.59 -12.31
N PHE A 99 -5.29 -5.90 -12.44
CA PHE A 99 -4.25 -6.91 -12.25
C PHE A 99 -3.08 -6.75 -13.23
N ASN A 100 -3.39 -6.55 -14.51
CA ASN A 100 -2.37 -6.36 -15.54
C ASN A 100 -1.61 -5.06 -15.32
N LEU A 101 -2.33 -3.98 -14.95
CA LEU A 101 -1.73 -2.69 -14.63
C LEU A 101 -0.81 -2.79 -13.40
N PHE A 102 -1.23 -3.45 -12.33
CA PHE A 102 -0.39 -3.69 -11.16
C PHE A 102 0.88 -4.46 -11.53
N MET A 103 0.76 -5.59 -12.22
CA MET A 103 1.90 -6.42 -12.59
C MET A 103 2.88 -5.68 -13.51
N ALA A 104 2.38 -4.93 -14.50
CA ALA A 104 3.23 -4.16 -15.42
C ALA A 104 4.07 -3.08 -14.71
N HIS A 105 3.61 -2.64 -13.54
CA HIS A 105 4.28 -1.66 -12.67
C HIS A 105 4.93 -2.29 -11.42
N GLY A 106 5.11 -3.62 -11.38
CA GLY A 106 5.84 -4.29 -10.29
C GLY A 106 5.06 -4.42 -8.97
N ILE A 107 3.75 -4.17 -8.98
CA ILE A 107 2.93 -4.35 -7.78
C ILE A 107 2.53 -5.82 -7.70
N THR A 108 3.18 -6.56 -6.81
CA THR A 108 2.99 -8.01 -6.65
C THR A 108 1.97 -8.37 -5.58
N SER A 109 1.52 -7.40 -4.80
CA SER A 109 0.50 -7.57 -3.76
C SER A 109 -0.30 -6.29 -3.56
N VAL A 110 -1.58 -6.42 -3.23
CA VAL A 110 -2.48 -5.29 -2.98
C VAL A 110 -3.39 -5.54 -1.78
N ARG A 111 -3.81 -4.46 -1.12
CA ARG A 111 -4.78 -4.45 -0.03
C ARG A 111 -6.00 -3.65 -0.46
N ASP A 112 -7.09 -4.36 -0.82
CA ASP A 112 -8.37 -3.73 -1.12
C ASP A 112 -9.10 -3.36 0.16
N THR A 113 -9.39 -2.08 0.29
CA THR A 113 -9.89 -1.46 1.51
C THR A 113 -11.38 -1.17 1.51
N GLY A 114 -12.13 -1.68 0.55
CA GLY A 114 -13.59 -1.56 0.58
C GLY A 114 -14.31 -1.90 -0.71
N GLY A 115 -15.32 -2.76 -0.59
CA GLY A 115 -16.20 -3.16 -1.68
C GLY A 115 -17.13 -4.30 -1.30
N GLU A 116 -18.10 -4.63 -2.16
CA GLU A 116 -19.03 -5.74 -1.95
C GLU A 116 -18.23 -7.05 -1.83
N ILE A 117 -18.56 -7.86 -0.83
CA ILE A 117 -17.74 -9.01 -0.43
C ILE A 117 -17.62 -10.08 -1.51
N ASN A 118 -18.70 -10.40 -2.25
CA ASN A 118 -18.64 -11.44 -3.27
C ASN A 118 -17.83 -10.96 -4.48
N PHE A 119 -17.96 -9.69 -4.85
CA PHE A 119 -17.14 -9.07 -5.89
C PHE A 119 -15.65 -9.12 -5.53
N LEU A 120 -15.28 -8.72 -4.32
CA LEU A 120 -13.87 -8.76 -3.89
C LEU A 120 -13.34 -10.19 -3.77
N LYS A 121 -14.17 -11.15 -3.35
CA LYS A 121 -13.80 -12.58 -3.31
C LYS A 121 -13.48 -13.14 -4.69
N GLU A 122 -14.15 -12.68 -5.73
CA GLU A 122 -13.83 -13.06 -7.11
C GLU A 122 -12.38 -12.72 -7.45
N TRP A 123 -11.97 -11.47 -7.21
CA TRP A 123 -10.59 -11.02 -7.44
C TRP A 123 -9.58 -11.74 -6.56
N LYS A 124 -9.89 -11.92 -5.29
CA LYS A 124 -9.05 -12.71 -4.36
C LYS A 124 -8.87 -14.16 -4.84
N ASN A 125 -9.92 -14.79 -5.33
CA ASN A 125 -9.86 -16.15 -5.85
C ASN A 125 -9.10 -16.22 -7.17
N LYS A 126 -9.31 -15.28 -8.10
CA LYS A 126 -8.57 -15.19 -9.35
C LYS A 126 -7.06 -15.06 -9.09
N SER A 127 -6.67 -14.27 -8.10
CA SER A 127 -5.28 -14.16 -7.64
C SER A 127 -4.74 -15.49 -7.11
N LYS A 128 -5.51 -16.20 -6.27
CA LYS A 128 -5.10 -17.48 -5.68
C LYS A 128 -4.96 -18.60 -6.70
N THR A 129 -5.78 -18.61 -7.74
CA THR A 129 -5.73 -19.63 -8.79
C THR A 129 -4.64 -19.38 -9.83
N ASN A 130 -4.10 -18.17 -9.88
CA ASN A 130 -3.04 -17.78 -10.81
C ASN A 130 -1.93 -16.99 -10.06
N PRO A 131 -1.27 -17.61 -9.08
CA PRO A 131 -0.34 -16.90 -8.19
C PRO A 131 0.94 -16.43 -8.89
N ASP A 132 1.25 -17.04 -10.04
CA ASP A 132 2.46 -16.73 -10.84
C ASP A 132 2.22 -15.57 -11.82
N LEU A 133 0.97 -15.14 -11.98
CA LEU A 133 0.57 -14.15 -12.98
C LEU A 133 -0.03 -12.89 -12.37
N TYR A 134 -0.71 -13.01 -11.24
CA TYR A 134 -1.49 -11.92 -10.65
C TYR A 134 -0.98 -11.50 -9.27
N PRO A 135 -1.21 -10.24 -8.87
CA PRO A 135 -0.84 -9.76 -7.55
C PRO A 135 -1.61 -10.50 -6.46
N ARG A 136 -1.01 -10.68 -5.31
CA ARG A 136 -1.65 -11.21 -4.11
C ARG A 136 -2.68 -10.20 -3.60
N VAL A 137 -3.89 -10.65 -3.25
CA VAL A 137 -4.99 -9.76 -2.83
C VAL A 137 -5.39 -10.02 -1.39
N LYS A 138 -5.34 -8.97 -0.55
CA LYS A 138 -5.94 -8.89 0.78
C LYS A 138 -7.20 -8.04 0.71
N ILE A 139 -8.30 -8.49 1.32
CA ILE A 139 -9.60 -7.80 1.23
C ILE A 139 -10.18 -7.48 2.61
N ALA A 140 -10.77 -6.28 2.76
CA ALA A 140 -11.56 -5.90 3.93
C ALA A 140 -13.04 -6.30 3.83
N GLY A 141 -13.54 -6.52 2.62
CA GLY A 141 -14.98 -6.50 2.39
C GLY A 141 -15.52 -5.07 2.43
N PRO A 142 -16.84 -4.86 2.60
CA PRO A 142 -17.41 -3.53 2.64
C PRO A 142 -16.94 -2.73 3.86
N LEU A 143 -16.85 -1.41 3.69
CA LEU A 143 -16.66 -0.45 4.78
C LEU A 143 -17.75 -0.64 5.82
N ILE A 144 -17.41 -0.90 7.08
CA ILE A 144 -18.39 -0.99 8.16
C ILE A 144 -18.71 0.42 8.61
N ASP A 145 -19.94 0.88 8.36
CA ASP A 145 -20.34 2.26 8.64
C ASP A 145 -21.62 2.32 9.46
N GLY A 146 -21.91 3.47 10.03
CA GLY A 146 -23.07 3.70 10.88
C GLY A 146 -24.40 3.79 10.11
N LYS A 147 -25.48 4.19 10.83
CA LYS A 147 -26.85 4.29 10.30
C LYS A 147 -26.96 5.13 9.03
N PHE A 148 -26.14 6.16 8.87
CA PHE A 148 -26.12 7.08 7.74
C PHE A 148 -24.82 6.89 6.93
N ASN A 149 -24.62 5.67 6.45
CA ASN A 149 -23.39 5.30 5.74
C ASN A 149 -23.07 6.22 4.55
N VAL A 150 -21.79 6.49 4.36
CA VAL A 150 -21.29 7.45 3.37
C VAL A 150 -21.36 6.89 1.96
N TYR A 151 -20.80 5.71 1.74
CA TYR A 151 -20.73 5.04 0.44
C TYR A 151 -21.92 4.10 0.26
N ASN A 152 -23.08 4.68 -0.05
CA ASN A 152 -24.38 3.99 -0.09
C ASN A 152 -24.98 3.83 -1.52
N GLY A 153 -24.23 4.19 -2.57
CA GLY A 153 -24.64 4.09 -3.96
C GLY A 153 -25.50 5.26 -4.46
N ASN A 154 -25.60 6.35 -3.70
CA ASN A 154 -26.45 7.49 -4.09
C ASN A 154 -25.86 8.37 -5.21
N SER A 155 -24.62 8.20 -5.58
CA SER A 155 -23.97 8.89 -6.69
C SER A 155 -22.73 8.15 -7.18
N ILE A 156 -22.22 8.50 -8.35
CA ILE A 156 -20.96 7.98 -8.89
C ILE A 156 -19.74 8.30 -8.01
N TYR A 157 -19.81 9.36 -7.21
CA TYR A 157 -18.73 9.74 -6.26
C TYR A 157 -18.81 8.96 -4.94
N PHE A 158 -19.94 8.30 -4.68
CA PHE A 158 -20.17 7.49 -3.50
C PHE A 158 -20.82 6.16 -3.88
N PRO A 159 -20.10 5.30 -4.64
CA PRO A 159 -20.62 3.98 -5.03
C PRO A 159 -20.90 3.11 -3.80
N PRO A 160 -21.58 1.96 -3.93
CA PRO A 160 -22.05 1.15 -2.80
C PRO A 160 -20.92 0.30 -2.18
N LEU A 161 -19.90 0.96 -1.59
CA LEU A 161 -18.74 0.31 -0.97
C LEU A 161 -18.95 -0.05 0.49
N SER A 162 -20.00 0.45 1.15
CA SER A 162 -20.19 0.29 2.59
C SER A 162 -21.41 -0.53 2.97
N VAL A 163 -21.32 -1.17 4.12
CA VAL A 163 -22.45 -1.79 4.80
C VAL A 163 -22.92 -0.90 5.94
N ARG A 164 -24.24 -0.62 5.94
CA ARG A 164 -24.90 0.15 7.00
C ARG A 164 -25.14 -0.72 8.22
N THR A 165 -24.80 -0.21 9.41
CA THR A 165 -25.18 -0.78 10.69
C THR A 165 -25.82 0.28 11.59
N ALA A 166 -27.03 0.03 12.10
CA ALA A 166 -27.79 1.02 12.86
C ALA A 166 -27.65 0.88 14.38
N SER A 167 -27.05 -0.21 14.85
CA SER A 167 -26.86 -0.51 16.27
C SER A 167 -25.61 -1.34 16.51
N VAL A 168 -25.11 -1.36 17.76
CA VAL A 168 -23.98 -2.20 18.20
C VAL A 168 -24.21 -3.67 17.85
N LYS A 169 -25.44 -4.17 18.07
CA LYS A 169 -25.81 -5.56 17.77
C LYS A 169 -25.73 -5.87 16.27
N GLU A 170 -26.24 -4.97 15.42
CA GLU A 170 -26.14 -5.12 13.96
C GLU A 170 -24.67 -5.08 13.51
N THR A 171 -23.86 -4.20 14.11
CA THR A 171 -22.42 -4.11 13.82
C THR A 171 -21.71 -5.42 14.17
N GLU A 172 -21.97 -5.99 15.34
CA GLU A 172 -21.40 -7.27 15.77
C GLU A 172 -21.76 -8.41 14.80
N VAL A 173 -23.03 -8.52 14.42
CA VAL A 173 -23.50 -9.52 13.46
C VAL A 173 -22.81 -9.35 12.11
N GLN A 174 -22.71 -8.12 11.64
CA GLN A 174 -22.07 -7.84 10.35
C GLN A 174 -20.58 -8.16 10.36
N VAL A 175 -19.86 -7.81 11.43
CA VAL A 175 -18.44 -8.15 11.60
C VAL A 175 -18.22 -9.65 11.55
N LYS A 176 -19.00 -10.42 12.33
CA LYS A 176 -18.94 -11.89 12.34
C LYS A 176 -19.19 -12.46 10.94
N LYS A 177 -20.20 -11.95 10.22
CA LYS A 177 -20.49 -12.38 8.86
C LYS A 177 -19.33 -12.08 7.89
N LEU A 178 -18.63 -10.96 8.02
CA LEU A 178 -17.47 -10.66 7.20
C LEU A 178 -16.31 -11.62 7.49
N ILE A 179 -16.06 -11.92 8.76
CA ILE A 179 -15.05 -12.90 9.17
C ILE A 179 -15.36 -14.29 8.60
N GLU A 180 -16.59 -14.76 8.71
CA GLU A 180 -17.05 -16.02 8.12
C GLU A 180 -16.89 -16.06 6.59
N ASN A 181 -17.00 -14.91 5.94
CA ASN A 181 -16.76 -14.76 4.50
C ASN A 181 -15.28 -14.66 4.12
N GLY A 182 -14.34 -14.71 5.07
CA GLY A 182 -12.91 -14.83 4.84
C GLY A 182 -12.24 -13.52 4.45
N VAL A 183 -12.66 -12.38 5.02
CA VAL A 183 -11.90 -11.13 4.94
C VAL A 183 -10.53 -11.29 5.62
N ASP A 184 -9.54 -10.54 5.17
CA ASP A 184 -8.18 -10.57 5.73
C ASP A 184 -7.98 -9.55 6.87
N PHE A 185 -8.83 -8.54 6.92
CA PHE A 185 -8.88 -7.47 7.90
C PHE A 185 -10.26 -6.78 7.84
N LEU A 186 -10.53 -5.83 8.72
CA LEU A 186 -11.78 -5.05 8.74
C LEU A 186 -11.49 -3.56 8.51
N LYS A 187 -12.42 -2.85 7.87
CA LYS A 187 -12.33 -1.39 7.71
C LYS A 187 -13.51 -0.70 8.39
N ALA A 188 -13.23 0.03 9.47
CA ALA A 188 -14.17 0.93 10.13
C ALA A 188 -14.30 2.26 9.38
N TYR A 189 -15.50 2.86 9.42
CA TYR A 189 -15.75 4.10 8.69
C TYR A 189 -16.37 5.21 9.55
N GLU A 190 -16.67 6.38 8.93
CA GLU A 190 -16.79 7.65 9.62
C GLU A 190 -18.10 7.87 10.41
N MET A 191 -19.20 7.17 10.10
CA MET A 191 -20.50 7.35 10.74
C MET A 191 -20.78 6.42 11.92
N LEU A 192 -19.79 5.64 12.35
CA LEU A 192 -19.90 4.76 13.51
C LEU A 192 -20.03 5.56 14.82
N SER A 193 -20.78 5.00 15.79
CA SER A 193 -20.68 5.44 17.18
C SER A 193 -19.42 4.85 17.85
N PRO A 194 -18.96 5.42 18.99
CA PRO A 194 -17.85 4.85 19.75
C PRO A 194 -18.08 3.39 20.14
N GLU A 195 -19.29 3.02 20.55
CA GLU A 195 -19.66 1.67 20.98
C GLU A 195 -19.68 0.68 19.80
N GLN A 196 -20.09 1.14 18.60
CA GLN A 196 -19.99 0.34 17.37
C GLN A 196 -18.53 0.11 16.99
N PHE A 197 -17.69 1.13 17.09
CA PHE A 197 -16.26 1.01 16.82
C PHE A 197 -15.58 0.06 17.81
N GLU A 198 -15.89 0.12 19.10
CA GLU A 198 -15.37 -0.76 20.14
C GLU A 198 -15.71 -2.23 19.86
N VAL A 199 -16.96 -2.53 19.45
CA VAL A 199 -17.33 -3.89 19.13
C VAL A 199 -16.60 -4.42 17.87
N ILE A 200 -16.34 -3.57 16.89
CA ILE A 200 -15.54 -3.96 15.70
C ILE A 200 -14.13 -4.38 16.12
N THR A 201 -13.44 -3.53 16.90
CA THR A 201 -12.06 -3.80 17.33
C THR A 201 -11.97 -5.00 18.25
N LYS A 202 -12.93 -5.17 19.16
CA LYS A 202 -13.02 -6.31 20.06
C LYS A 202 -13.17 -7.63 19.28
N VAL A 203 -14.19 -7.72 18.41
CA VAL A 203 -14.46 -8.94 17.65
C VAL A 203 -13.31 -9.24 16.67
N ALA A 204 -12.71 -8.23 16.06
CA ALA A 204 -11.53 -8.41 15.22
C ALA A 204 -10.37 -9.03 16.01
N LYS A 205 -10.04 -8.48 17.18
CA LYS A 205 -8.98 -8.96 18.06
C LYS A 205 -9.20 -10.41 18.49
N GLU A 206 -10.43 -10.78 18.86
CA GLU A 206 -10.82 -12.15 19.24
C GLU A 206 -10.60 -13.16 18.09
N ASN A 207 -10.59 -12.68 16.83
CA ASN A 207 -10.40 -13.51 15.64
C ASN A 207 -9.03 -13.30 14.97
N GLY A 208 -8.09 -12.61 15.62
CA GLY A 208 -6.74 -12.39 15.10
C GLY A 208 -6.68 -11.47 13.86
N LEU A 209 -7.72 -10.67 13.63
CA LEU A 209 -7.78 -9.70 12.52
C LEU A 209 -7.41 -8.29 12.97
N LYS A 210 -6.83 -7.53 12.06
CA LYS A 210 -6.56 -6.10 12.25
C LYS A 210 -7.74 -5.26 11.80
N VAL A 211 -7.89 -4.08 12.43
CA VAL A 211 -8.86 -3.05 12.03
C VAL A 211 -8.10 -1.85 11.50
N THR A 212 -8.43 -1.47 10.29
CA THR A 212 -8.01 -0.20 9.70
C THR A 212 -9.20 0.73 9.54
N GLY A 213 -8.97 1.98 9.19
CA GLY A 213 -10.10 2.83 8.77
C GLY A 213 -9.87 4.31 8.85
N HIS A 214 -10.96 5.00 8.64
CA HIS A 214 -11.09 6.39 9.03
C HIS A 214 -11.50 6.46 10.50
N ILE A 215 -10.99 7.43 11.22
CA ILE A 215 -11.48 7.68 12.58
C ILE A 215 -12.95 8.08 12.50
N PRO A 216 -13.87 7.42 13.25
CA PRO A 216 -15.25 7.84 13.29
C PRO A 216 -15.39 9.34 13.65
N LEU A 217 -16.30 10.04 13.00
CA LEU A 217 -16.52 11.48 13.26
C LEU A 217 -16.96 11.75 14.71
N SER A 218 -17.47 10.73 15.38
CA SER A 218 -17.86 10.75 16.80
C SER A 218 -16.69 10.60 17.77
N MET A 219 -15.45 10.37 17.28
CA MET A 219 -14.26 10.03 18.07
C MET A 219 -13.07 10.91 17.73
N ASP A 220 -12.13 11.03 18.65
CA ASP A 220 -10.79 11.55 18.40
C ASP A 220 -9.79 10.41 18.13
N VAL A 221 -8.60 10.76 17.60
CA VAL A 221 -7.55 9.80 17.24
C VAL A 221 -7.04 9.03 18.46
N ILE A 222 -6.87 9.70 19.61
CA ILE A 222 -6.36 9.07 20.83
C ILE A 222 -7.32 7.97 21.30
N SER A 223 -8.61 8.28 21.34
CA SER A 223 -9.64 7.32 21.76
C SER A 223 -9.70 6.12 20.80
N ALA A 224 -9.66 6.35 19.50
CA ALA A 224 -9.72 5.28 18.50
C ALA A 224 -8.48 4.38 18.56
N SER A 225 -7.27 4.96 18.68
CA SER A 225 -6.03 4.22 18.82
C SER A 225 -6.01 3.36 20.09
N ASN A 226 -6.43 3.91 21.24
CA ASN A 226 -6.49 3.19 22.52
C ASN A 226 -7.50 2.04 22.53
N ILE A 227 -8.58 2.11 21.75
CA ILE A 227 -9.58 1.05 21.61
C ILE A 227 -9.05 -0.10 20.71
N GLY A 228 -7.95 0.11 19.97
CA GLY A 228 -7.30 -0.93 19.18
C GLY A 228 -7.39 -0.77 17.66
N LEU A 229 -7.50 0.46 17.16
CA LEU A 229 -7.30 0.74 15.74
C LEU A 229 -5.85 0.43 15.34
N ASN A 230 -5.65 -0.45 14.39
CA ASN A 230 -4.30 -0.88 13.97
C ASN A 230 -3.69 0.04 12.91
N SER A 231 -4.51 0.70 12.09
CA SER A 231 -3.99 1.67 11.11
C SER A 231 -5.00 2.72 10.71
N ILE A 232 -4.49 3.92 10.39
CA ILE A 232 -5.27 5.08 9.95
C ILE A 232 -5.01 5.31 8.47
N GLU A 233 -6.09 5.46 7.71
CA GLU A 233 -6.05 5.83 6.30
C GLU A 233 -6.10 7.36 6.14
N HIS A 234 -5.32 7.92 5.20
CA HIS A 234 -5.36 9.33 4.78
C HIS A 234 -5.04 10.36 5.87
N LEU A 235 -4.37 10.00 6.95
CA LEU A 235 -4.12 10.89 8.11
C LEU A 235 -5.42 11.47 8.71
N ARG A 236 -6.53 10.74 8.61
CA ARG A 236 -7.87 11.25 8.97
C ARG A 236 -7.98 11.65 10.43
N ASN A 237 -8.54 12.86 10.64
CA ASN A 237 -8.86 13.46 11.94
C ASN A 237 -7.65 13.76 12.86
N ILE A 238 -6.42 13.60 12.37
CA ILE A 238 -5.21 13.98 13.13
C ILE A 238 -5.21 15.49 13.36
N GLU A 239 -5.59 16.26 12.32
CA GLU A 239 -5.71 17.70 12.40
C GLU A 239 -6.66 18.16 13.52
N MET A 240 -7.86 17.59 13.57
CA MET A 240 -8.87 17.93 14.58
C MET A 240 -8.42 17.53 15.99
N SER A 241 -7.83 16.34 16.13
CA SER A 241 -7.39 15.82 17.42
C SER A 241 -6.15 16.55 17.97
N SER A 242 -5.47 17.34 17.13
CA SER A 242 -4.24 18.07 17.46
C SER A 242 -4.43 19.57 17.70
N THR A 243 -5.67 20.05 17.77
CA THR A 243 -5.97 21.45 18.13
C THR A 243 -5.89 21.66 19.65
N SER A 244 -5.90 22.90 20.11
CA SER A 244 -5.96 23.25 21.54
C SER A 244 -7.27 22.82 22.22
N ASN A 245 -8.38 22.75 21.47
CA ASN A 245 -9.71 22.42 21.96
C ASN A 245 -10.37 21.25 21.20
N PRO A 246 -9.74 20.07 21.11
CA PRO A 246 -10.25 18.96 20.30
C PRO A 246 -11.60 18.44 20.80
N GLN A 247 -11.87 18.51 22.12
CA GLN A 247 -13.11 18.05 22.72
C GLN A 247 -14.31 18.94 22.38
N GLU A 248 -14.08 20.24 22.19
CA GLU A 248 -15.13 21.15 21.74
C GLU A 248 -15.53 20.85 20.29
N LEU A 249 -14.56 20.69 19.40
CA LEU A 249 -14.81 20.30 18.01
C LEU A 249 -15.52 18.95 17.93
N LEU A 250 -15.11 17.99 18.74
CA LEU A 250 -15.73 16.68 18.82
C LEU A 250 -17.18 16.76 19.31
N LYS A 251 -17.47 17.61 20.31
CA LYS A 251 -18.83 17.86 20.79
C LYS A 251 -19.73 18.42 19.67
N LEU A 252 -19.23 19.39 18.89
CA LEU A 252 -19.95 19.94 17.74
C LEU A 252 -20.25 18.85 16.69
N ARG A 253 -19.29 17.95 16.40
CA ARG A 253 -19.51 16.79 15.52
C ARG A 253 -20.59 15.88 16.06
N ARG A 254 -20.53 15.49 17.34
CA ARG A 254 -21.53 14.61 17.95
C ARG A 254 -22.94 15.22 17.88
N THR A 255 -23.09 16.49 18.20
CA THR A 255 -24.38 17.20 18.06
C THR A 255 -24.88 17.19 16.62
N ALA A 256 -23.99 17.44 15.63
CA ALA A 256 -24.38 17.38 14.23
C ALA A 256 -24.71 15.95 13.79
N LEU A 257 -24.10 14.93 14.40
CA LEU A 257 -24.39 13.53 14.18
C LEU A 257 -25.73 13.07 14.77
N GLU A 258 -26.28 13.68 15.78
CA GLU A 258 -27.56 13.36 16.41
C GLU A 258 -28.78 13.93 15.65
N ASN A 259 -28.65 15.11 15.05
CA ASN A 259 -29.76 15.87 14.42
C ASN A 259 -29.85 15.62 12.90
N LYS A 260 -30.28 14.40 12.48
CA LYS A 260 -30.02 13.99 11.10
C LYS A 260 -31.19 13.51 10.26
N GLU A 261 -32.42 13.71 10.64
CA GLU A 261 -33.52 13.29 9.79
C GLU A 261 -33.43 13.94 8.40
N GLY A 262 -33.35 13.10 7.36
CA GLY A 262 -33.33 13.50 5.96
C GLY A 262 -31.98 13.92 5.36
N VAL A 263 -30.86 13.85 6.10
CA VAL A 263 -29.53 14.20 5.56
C VAL A 263 -28.75 12.95 5.13
N LEU A 264 -28.15 13.01 3.93
CA LEU A 264 -27.27 11.93 3.45
C LEU A 264 -25.95 11.91 4.25
N GLY A 265 -25.47 10.71 4.59
CA GLY A 265 -24.21 10.54 5.30
C GLY A 265 -23.02 11.18 4.59
N SER A 266 -22.96 11.07 3.25
CA SER A 266 -21.93 11.72 2.42
C SER A 266 -21.95 13.25 2.53
N SER A 267 -23.13 13.88 2.53
CA SER A 267 -23.28 15.32 2.69
C SER A 267 -22.88 15.79 4.08
N LEU A 268 -23.29 15.06 5.10
CA LEU A 268 -22.94 15.36 6.50
C LEU A 268 -21.44 15.25 6.75
N ARG A 269 -20.81 14.16 6.28
CA ARG A 269 -19.36 13.97 6.31
C ARG A 269 -18.65 15.16 5.67
N THR A 270 -19.04 15.50 4.45
CA THR A 270 -18.43 16.60 3.69
C THR A 270 -18.58 17.93 4.43
N SER A 271 -19.76 18.23 4.96
CA SER A 271 -20.01 19.45 5.73
C SER A 271 -19.13 19.54 6.98
N LEU A 272 -19.01 18.45 7.77
CA LEU A 272 -18.19 18.41 8.97
C LEU A 272 -16.69 18.58 8.65
N HIS A 273 -16.19 17.92 7.62
CA HIS A 273 -14.80 18.11 7.21
C HIS A 273 -14.54 19.54 6.72
N ASN A 274 -15.41 20.10 5.87
CA ASN A 274 -15.24 21.45 5.35
C ASN A 274 -15.28 22.52 6.46
N SER A 275 -16.13 22.34 7.48
CA SER A 275 -16.24 23.30 8.57
C SER A 275 -15.07 23.28 9.56
N GLN A 276 -14.34 22.18 9.69
CA GLN A 276 -13.35 22.01 10.75
C GLN A 276 -11.92 21.79 10.26
N ARG A 277 -11.71 21.12 9.11
CA ARG A 277 -10.38 20.67 8.67
C ARG A 277 -9.36 21.78 8.55
N MET A 278 -9.61 22.78 7.71
CA MET A 278 -8.64 23.84 7.48
C MET A 278 -8.43 24.72 8.69
N SER A 279 -9.50 24.98 9.45
CA SER A 279 -9.39 25.67 10.74
C SER A 279 -8.53 24.89 11.73
N SER A 280 -8.66 23.56 11.81
CA SER A 280 -7.85 22.70 12.67
C SER A 280 -6.37 22.73 12.27
N ILE A 281 -6.08 22.61 10.98
CA ILE A 281 -4.71 22.66 10.45
C ILE A 281 -4.01 23.98 10.82
N ARG A 282 -4.72 25.11 10.68
CA ARG A 282 -4.19 26.45 10.98
C ARG A 282 -4.05 26.73 12.49
N ASN A 283 -4.69 25.92 13.34
CA ASN A 283 -4.73 26.08 14.80
C ASN A 283 -4.20 24.83 15.53
N ILE A 284 -3.21 24.14 14.97
CA ILE A 284 -2.55 23.01 15.62
C ILE A 284 -1.83 23.50 16.88
N ASP A 285 -2.11 22.83 18.00
CA ASP A 285 -1.39 22.99 19.27
C ASP A 285 -0.25 21.95 19.34
N SER A 286 0.96 22.42 19.53
CA SER A 286 2.15 21.56 19.51
C SER A 286 2.19 20.54 20.66
N ILE A 287 1.63 20.87 21.82
CA ILE A 287 1.56 19.97 22.98
C ILE A 287 0.55 18.88 22.71
N GLN A 288 -0.63 19.26 22.23
CA GLN A 288 -1.69 18.30 21.91
C GLN A 288 -1.28 17.40 20.71
N LEU A 289 -0.65 17.96 19.68
CA LEU A 289 -0.09 17.17 18.57
C LEU A 289 0.90 16.12 19.07
N LYS A 290 1.87 16.54 19.92
CA LYS A 290 2.83 15.59 20.51
C LYS A 290 2.14 14.48 21.29
N LYS A 291 1.08 14.78 22.03
CA LYS A 291 0.27 13.78 22.75
C LYS A 291 -0.39 12.80 21.80
N VAL A 292 -1.00 13.29 20.69
CA VAL A 292 -1.60 12.44 19.66
C VAL A 292 -0.56 11.50 19.07
N LEU A 293 0.59 12.03 18.62
CA LEU A 293 1.64 11.24 17.97
C LEU A 293 2.28 10.22 18.93
N ASN A 294 2.48 10.57 20.20
CA ASN A 294 2.98 9.61 21.21
C ASN A 294 2.02 8.42 21.35
N VAL A 295 0.70 8.66 21.43
CA VAL A 295 -0.28 7.57 21.55
C VAL A 295 -0.27 6.69 20.30
N LEU A 296 -0.13 7.27 19.09
CA LEU A 296 -0.01 6.47 17.87
C LEU A 296 1.23 5.59 17.86
N ALA A 297 2.38 6.12 18.34
CA ALA A 297 3.63 5.36 18.46
C ALA A 297 3.52 4.27 19.54
N GLU A 298 3.01 4.59 20.74
CA GLU A 298 2.87 3.67 21.87
C GLU A 298 1.92 2.51 21.55
N ASN A 299 0.87 2.75 20.79
CA ASN A 299 -0.13 1.76 20.41
C ASN A 299 0.19 1.03 19.08
N ASP A 300 1.32 1.33 18.45
CA ASP A 300 1.69 0.81 17.12
C ASP A 300 0.55 1.00 16.11
N THR A 301 -0.01 2.22 16.05
CA THR A 301 -1.09 2.57 15.11
C THR A 301 -0.50 3.10 13.82
N TRP A 302 -0.43 2.25 12.81
CA TRP A 302 0.23 2.49 11.52
C TRP A 302 -0.48 3.55 10.68
N GLN A 303 0.24 4.10 9.70
CA GLN A 303 -0.30 5.13 8.81
C GLN A 303 -0.26 4.70 7.34
N ILE A 304 -1.35 4.96 6.62
CA ILE A 304 -1.40 4.83 5.16
C ILE A 304 -1.84 6.19 4.61
N PRO A 305 -0.91 7.11 4.36
CA PRO A 305 -1.21 8.51 4.17
C PRO A 305 -1.86 8.83 2.83
N THR A 306 -1.63 8.01 1.80
CA THR A 306 -2.08 8.25 0.42
C THR A 306 -1.80 9.69 -0.03
N LEU A 307 -0.57 10.14 0.17
CA LEU A 307 -0.15 11.52 -0.10
C LEU A 307 -0.39 11.92 -1.55
N ILE A 308 -0.18 10.96 -2.46
CA ILE A 308 -0.36 11.19 -3.89
C ILE A 308 -1.79 11.59 -4.26
N LEU A 309 -2.80 11.08 -3.53
CA LEU A 309 -4.20 11.46 -3.74
C LEU A 309 -4.40 12.97 -3.56
N TYR A 310 -3.96 13.51 -2.44
CA TYR A 310 -4.16 14.92 -2.11
C TYR A 310 -3.17 15.84 -2.80
N TYR A 311 -1.89 15.42 -2.84
CA TYR A 311 -0.84 16.20 -3.48
C TYR A 311 -1.02 16.24 -5.00
N GLY A 312 -1.40 15.12 -5.59
CA GLY A 312 -1.71 15.00 -7.01
C GLY A 312 -2.84 15.92 -7.45
N TRP A 313 -3.92 15.96 -6.67
CA TRP A 313 -5.04 16.88 -6.90
C TRP A 313 -4.66 18.35 -6.70
N ALA A 314 -3.98 18.64 -5.60
CA ALA A 314 -3.62 20.00 -5.24
C ALA A 314 -2.64 20.63 -6.25
N ASN A 315 -1.74 19.83 -6.81
CA ASN A 315 -0.70 20.30 -7.74
C ASN A 315 -0.95 19.89 -9.19
N LYS A 316 -2.14 19.32 -9.47
CA LYS A 316 -2.56 18.89 -10.81
C LYS A 316 -1.55 17.97 -11.50
N LEU A 317 -0.96 17.04 -10.75
CA LEU A 317 0.06 16.14 -11.32
C LEU A 317 -0.48 15.27 -12.45
N TYR A 318 -1.78 15.01 -12.46
CA TYR A 318 -2.50 14.27 -13.50
C TYR A 318 -2.53 14.98 -14.86
N GLU A 319 -2.19 16.28 -14.93
CA GLU A 319 -1.99 17.02 -16.18
C GLU A 319 -0.60 16.78 -16.77
N GLY A 320 0.36 16.31 -15.95
CA GLY A 320 1.71 15.98 -16.38
C GLY A 320 1.71 14.86 -17.44
N LEU A 321 2.55 15.02 -18.47
CA LEU A 321 2.57 14.11 -19.63
C LEU A 321 2.80 12.65 -19.23
N GLU A 322 3.69 12.39 -18.28
CA GLU A 322 4.01 11.04 -17.82
C GLU A 322 2.77 10.35 -17.21
N TRP A 323 2.03 11.04 -16.33
CA TRP A 323 0.80 10.52 -15.74
C TRP A 323 -0.30 10.36 -16.79
N LYS A 324 -0.52 11.41 -17.60
CA LYS A 324 -1.56 11.41 -18.63
C LYS A 324 -1.38 10.29 -19.67
N ASN A 325 -0.14 9.95 -19.98
CA ASN A 325 0.17 8.83 -20.89
C ASN A 325 -0.31 7.47 -20.31
N THR A 326 -0.43 7.33 -18.99
CA THR A 326 -0.93 6.08 -18.40
C THR A 326 -2.41 5.85 -18.66
N PHE A 327 -3.18 6.88 -18.98
CA PHE A 327 -4.59 6.77 -19.34
C PHE A 327 -4.80 5.98 -20.64
N GLU A 328 -3.78 5.91 -21.49
CA GLU A 328 -3.83 5.08 -22.70
C GLU A 328 -3.96 3.58 -22.40
N PHE A 329 -3.65 3.15 -21.18
CA PHE A 329 -3.77 1.76 -20.73
C PHE A 329 -5.08 1.47 -19.98
N LEU A 330 -5.98 2.44 -19.88
CA LEU A 330 -7.30 2.28 -19.27
C LEU A 330 -8.34 1.85 -20.31
N PRO A 331 -9.42 1.18 -19.88
CA PRO A 331 -10.60 0.99 -20.76
C PRO A 331 -11.07 2.35 -21.33
N VAL A 332 -11.45 2.36 -22.61
CA VAL A 332 -11.78 3.61 -23.33
C VAL A 332 -12.81 4.45 -22.58
N LYS A 333 -13.86 3.81 -22.05
CA LYS A 333 -14.90 4.50 -21.28
C LYS A 333 -14.33 5.22 -20.03
N ILE A 334 -13.48 4.54 -19.25
CA ILE A 334 -12.85 5.11 -18.05
C ILE A 334 -11.94 6.28 -18.43
N LYS A 335 -11.13 6.13 -19.47
CA LYS A 335 -10.28 7.18 -20.00
C LYS A 335 -11.09 8.44 -20.38
N ASP A 336 -12.19 8.27 -21.10
CA ASP A 336 -13.04 9.37 -21.55
C ASP A 336 -13.74 10.04 -20.36
N GLU A 337 -14.25 9.27 -19.40
CA GLU A 337 -14.84 9.79 -18.17
C GLU A 337 -13.85 10.58 -17.34
N TRP A 338 -12.62 10.08 -17.16
CA TRP A 338 -11.57 10.77 -16.41
C TRP A 338 -11.15 12.08 -17.07
N ASN A 339 -10.95 12.09 -18.39
CA ASN A 339 -10.65 13.33 -19.12
C ASN A 339 -11.78 14.36 -18.97
N ASN A 340 -13.05 13.96 -19.13
CA ASN A 340 -14.20 14.86 -18.95
C ASN A 340 -14.29 15.42 -17.50
N GLN A 341 -14.02 14.60 -16.49
CA GLN A 341 -14.01 15.04 -15.08
C GLN A 341 -12.89 16.05 -14.82
N ILE A 342 -11.70 15.82 -15.38
CA ILE A 342 -10.54 16.72 -15.26
C ILE A 342 -10.88 18.08 -15.85
N ASP A 343 -11.42 18.12 -17.07
CA ASP A 343 -11.79 19.36 -17.77
C ASP A 343 -12.82 20.19 -16.98
N MET A 344 -13.74 19.52 -16.23
CA MET A 344 -14.74 20.21 -15.40
C MET A 344 -14.16 20.86 -14.12
N ILE A 345 -12.98 20.43 -13.66
CA ILE A 345 -12.39 20.87 -12.38
C ILE A 345 -11.40 22.02 -12.53
N GLU A 346 -10.87 22.26 -13.72
CA GLU A 346 -9.78 23.22 -13.97
C GLU A 346 -9.99 24.64 -13.43
N SER A 347 -11.24 25.08 -13.24
CA SER A 347 -11.56 26.47 -12.88
C SER A 347 -11.68 26.75 -11.37
N ARG A 348 -11.49 25.76 -10.48
CA ARG A 348 -11.74 25.94 -9.04
C ARG A 348 -10.51 26.43 -8.29
N ASP A 349 -10.72 27.33 -7.31
CA ASP A 349 -9.66 27.72 -6.37
C ASP A 349 -9.10 26.48 -5.65
N ASN A 350 -7.80 26.38 -5.61
CA ASN A 350 -7.05 25.21 -5.15
C ASN A 350 -6.15 25.49 -3.92
N SER A 351 -6.23 26.68 -3.36
CA SER A 351 -5.35 27.15 -2.29
C SER A 351 -5.44 26.26 -1.04
N GLU A 352 -6.65 25.96 -0.57
CA GLU A 352 -6.85 25.12 0.61
C GLU A 352 -6.43 23.66 0.38
N ARG A 353 -6.58 23.16 -0.85
CA ARG A 353 -6.09 21.82 -1.20
C ARG A 353 -4.56 21.75 -1.15
N LYS A 354 -3.86 22.78 -1.62
CA LYS A 354 -2.41 22.89 -1.52
C LYS A 354 -1.95 22.94 -0.07
N GLU A 355 -2.60 23.78 0.75
CA GLU A 355 -2.30 23.87 2.18
C GLU A 355 -2.51 22.51 2.89
N PHE A 356 -3.59 21.81 2.58
CA PHE A 356 -3.86 20.46 3.11
C PHE A 356 -2.79 19.44 2.67
N ALA A 357 -2.39 19.45 1.40
CA ALA A 357 -1.36 18.56 0.87
C ALA A 357 0.01 18.81 1.53
N GLU A 358 0.41 20.07 1.70
CA GLU A 358 1.66 20.43 2.40
C GLU A 358 1.60 20.08 3.89
N TRP A 359 0.45 20.22 4.53
CA TRP A 359 0.24 19.74 5.89
C TRP A 359 0.43 18.22 5.96
N GLY A 360 -0.11 17.46 5.02
CA GLY A 360 0.06 16.00 4.94
C GLY A 360 1.53 15.58 4.86
N LEU A 361 2.33 16.23 4.01
CA LEU A 361 3.78 16.01 3.90
C LEU A 361 4.50 16.34 5.23
N SER A 362 4.13 17.44 5.85
CA SER A 362 4.73 17.88 7.12
C SER A 362 4.41 16.93 8.26
N MET A 363 3.17 16.43 8.31
CA MET A 363 2.71 15.47 9.31
C MET A 363 3.40 14.11 9.13
N THR A 364 3.52 13.62 7.90
CA THR A 364 4.27 12.41 7.56
C THR A 364 5.71 12.50 8.03
N ARG A 365 6.37 13.65 7.82
CA ARG A 365 7.74 13.89 8.30
C ARG A 365 7.87 13.84 9.83
N LEU A 366 6.90 14.42 10.54
CA LEU A 366 6.90 14.40 12.00
C LEU A 366 6.70 12.99 12.54
N MET A 367 5.76 12.24 11.96
CA MET A 367 5.46 10.87 12.35
C MET A 367 6.64 9.92 12.07
N ASN A 368 7.29 10.06 10.92
CA ASN A 368 8.49 9.27 10.59
C ASN A 368 9.62 9.50 11.60
N LYS A 369 9.83 10.75 12.03
CA LYS A 369 10.82 11.09 13.08
C LYS A 369 10.48 10.55 14.47
N MET A 370 9.25 10.10 14.68
CA MET A 370 8.78 9.49 15.92
C MET A 370 8.61 7.97 15.78
N ASP A 371 9.25 7.38 14.76
CA ASP A 371 9.23 5.93 14.48
C ASP A 371 7.81 5.33 14.34
N ILE A 372 6.83 6.14 13.95
CA ILE A 372 5.49 5.64 13.60
C ILE A 372 5.58 4.92 12.26
N THR A 373 5.08 3.70 12.21
CA THR A 373 5.19 2.83 11.03
C THR A 373 4.22 3.22 9.92
N PHE A 374 4.69 3.13 8.67
CA PHE A 374 3.90 3.45 7.47
C PHE A 374 3.80 2.25 6.53
N MET A 375 2.68 2.20 5.81
CA MET A 375 2.57 1.44 4.56
C MET A 375 2.25 2.38 3.40
N ALA A 376 2.91 2.17 2.26
CA ALA A 376 2.59 2.90 1.03
C ALA A 376 1.25 2.42 0.46
N GLY A 377 0.39 3.36 0.09
CA GLY A 377 -0.91 3.08 -0.52
C GLY A 377 -1.42 4.29 -1.29
N THR A 378 -2.24 4.08 -2.31
CA THR A 378 -2.58 5.13 -3.28
C THR A 378 -4.02 5.63 -3.19
N ASP A 379 -4.95 4.78 -2.78
CA ASP A 379 -6.39 4.98 -2.93
C ASP A 379 -6.88 4.85 -4.40
N THR A 380 -6.05 4.17 -5.27
CA THR A 380 -6.42 3.95 -6.67
C THR A 380 -7.74 3.17 -6.79
N PRO A 381 -8.65 3.53 -7.72
CA PRO A 381 -8.53 4.50 -8.82
C PRO A 381 -9.03 5.92 -8.47
N ILE A 382 -9.34 6.20 -7.21
CA ILE A 382 -9.88 7.50 -6.77
C ILE A 382 -8.90 8.61 -7.15
N GLY A 383 -9.43 9.72 -7.69
CA GLY A 383 -8.60 10.86 -8.09
C GLY A 383 -7.77 10.65 -9.34
N TRP A 384 -8.28 9.81 -10.26
CA TRP A 384 -7.63 9.49 -11.54
C TRP A 384 -6.27 8.83 -11.38
N GLN A 385 -6.13 8.08 -10.33
CA GLN A 385 -4.90 7.36 -10.04
C GLN A 385 -4.86 6.04 -10.82
N THR A 386 -3.95 5.97 -11.79
CA THR A 386 -3.76 4.75 -12.58
C THR A 386 -3.19 3.63 -11.69
N PRO A 387 -3.87 2.47 -11.61
CA PRO A 387 -3.39 1.34 -10.82
C PRO A 387 -1.94 0.97 -11.17
N GLY A 388 -1.13 0.76 -10.15
CA GLY A 388 0.28 0.44 -10.28
C GLY A 388 1.18 1.66 -10.46
N TYR A 389 0.97 2.48 -11.48
CA TYR A 389 1.76 3.69 -11.71
C TYR A 389 1.74 4.64 -10.51
N SER A 390 0.56 4.83 -9.93
CA SER A 390 0.37 5.78 -8.82
C SER A 390 1.14 5.40 -7.55
N LEU A 391 1.49 4.12 -7.34
CA LEU A 391 2.30 3.73 -6.20
C LEU A 391 3.73 4.29 -6.28
N HIS A 392 4.32 4.33 -7.45
CA HIS A 392 5.64 4.95 -7.61
C HIS A 392 5.61 6.44 -7.28
N ASN A 393 4.51 7.12 -7.62
CA ASN A 393 4.32 8.51 -7.25
C ASN A 393 4.09 8.67 -5.72
N GLU A 394 3.40 7.73 -5.07
CA GLU A 394 3.29 7.71 -3.59
C GLU A 394 4.67 7.57 -2.93
N LEU A 395 5.55 6.69 -3.47
CA LEU A 395 6.93 6.58 -2.97
C LEU A 395 7.69 7.90 -3.12
N GLU A 396 7.51 8.63 -4.22
CA GLU A 396 8.08 9.97 -4.39
C GLU A 396 7.52 10.96 -3.34
N MET A 397 6.23 10.85 -3.02
CA MET A 397 5.62 11.70 -1.98
C MET A 397 6.10 11.34 -0.58
N LEU A 398 6.34 10.08 -0.26
CA LEU A 398 6.95 9.66 1.01
C LEU A 398 8.36 10.25 1.14
N VAL A 399 9.19 10.18 0.10
CA VAL A 399 10.53 10.81 0.11
C VAL A 399 10.42 12.34 0.25
N LYS A 400 9.51 12.99 -0.45
CA LYS A 400 9.21 14.42 -0.26
C LYS A 400 8.72 14.73 1.16
N GLY A 401 7.98 13.81 1.75
CA GLY A 401 7.53 13.80 3.14
C GLY A 401 8.65 13.54 4.17
N GLY A 402 9.90 13.33 3.72
CA GLY A 402 11.08 13.22 4.59
C GLY A 402 11.60 11.81 4.83
N PHE A 403 11.08 10.80 4.14
CA PHE A 403 11.63 9.45 4.11
C PHE A 403 12.91 9.41 3.28
N THR A 404 13.81 8.53 3.62
CA THR A 404 14.86 8.07 2.69
C THR A 404 14.24 7.18 1.62
N SER A 405 14.91 7.02 0.48
CA SER A 405 14.43 6.08 -0.56
C SER A 405 14.28 4.65 -0.02
N LEU A 406 15.16 4.23 0.91
CA LEU A 406 15.09 2.91 1.52
C LEU A 406 13.85 2.75 2.42
N GLU A 407 13.54 3.73 3.26
CA GLU A 407 12.32 3.73 4.09
C GLU A 407 11.05 3.75 3.23
N ALA A 408 11.04 4.47 2.11
CA ALA A 408 9.91 4.44 1.16
C ALA A 408 9.73 3.04 0.53
N ILE A 409 10.82 2.36 0.16
CA ILE A 409 10.78 0.97 -0.31
C ILE A 409 10.31 0.04 0.82
N GLU A 410 10.78 0.22 2.05
CA GLU A 410 10.32 -0.54 3.22
C GLU A 410 8.80 -0.43 3.41
N ALA A 411 8.25 0.79 3.29
CA ALA A 411 6.82 1.05 3.41
C ALA A 411 5.98 0.34 2.33
N ALA A 412 6.58 0.00 1.19
CA ALA A 412 5.92 -0.72 0.09
C ALA A 412 6.32 -2.20 -0.03
N THR A 413 7.14 -2.75 0.88
CA THR A 413 7.63 -4.14 0.76
C THR A 413 7.55 -4.88 2.09
N TYR A 414 8.44 -4.57 3.03
CA TYR A 414 8.55 -5.26 4.31
C TYR A 414 7.39 -4.93 5.25
N ASN A 415 7.03 -3.66 5.37
CA ASN A 415 5.98 -3.24 6.31
C ASN A 415 4.62 -3.87 6.01
N PRO A 416 4.10 -3.89 4.75
CA PRO A 416 2.87 -4.61 4.46
C PRO A 416 2.96 -6.11 4.74
N ALA A 417 4.10 -6.75 4.48
CA ALA A 417 4.31 -8.15 4.81
C ALA A 417 4.24 -8.38 6.34
N LEU A 418 4.90 -7.53 7.13
CA LEU A 418 4.84 -7.54 8.60
C LEU A 418 3.40 -7.28 9.12
N TYR A 419 2.69 -6.32 8.51
CA TYR A 419 1.31 -6.03 8.88
C TYR A 419 0.39 -7.25 8.77
N PHE A 420 0.62 -8.12 7.79
CA PHE A 420 -0.15 -9.35 7.56
C PHE A 420 0.51 -10.63 8.09
N ASN A 421 1.55 -10.53 8.94
CA ASN A 421 2.32 -11.67 9.48
C ASN A 421 2.87 -12.59 8.37
N MET A 422 3.41 -11.99 7.31
CA MET A 422 4.01 -12.68 6.15
C MET A 422 5.50 -12.34 5.98
N GLU A 423 6.10 -11.65 6.94
CA GLU A 423 7.49 -11.14 6.92
C GLU A 423 8.54 -12.25 6.96
N ASP A 424 8.16 -13.48 7.27
CA ASP A 424 9.01 -14.67 7.20
C ASP A 424 9.11 -15.25 5.79
N LYS A 425 8.29 -14.77 4.84
CA LYS A 425 8.20 -15.26 3.45
C LYS A 425 8.21 -14.18 2.39
N LEU A 426 7.93 -12.92 2.73
CA LEU A 426 7.75 -11.81 1.78
C LEU A 426 8.41 -10.52 2.29
N GLY A 427 8.63 -9.58 1.38
CA GLY A 427 9.08 -8.23 1.69
C GLY A 427 10.59 -8.05 1.83
N LEU A 428 11.37 -9.14 1.84
CA LEU A 428 12.84 -9.13 1.86
C LEU A 428 13.39 -10.05 0.76
N ILE A 429 14.69 -9.88 0.45
CA ILE A 429 15.43 -10.76 -0.45
C ILE A 429 16.31 -11.68 0.39
N LYS A 430 15.80 -12.88 0.70
CA LYS A 430 16.43 -13.82 1.61
C LYS A 430 16.19 -15.26 1.17
N GLU A 431 17.15 -16.16 1.42
CA GLU A 431 16.99 -17.60 1.17
C GLU A 431 15.77 -18.14 1.92
N GLY A 432 14.95 -18.95 1.25
CA GLY A 432 13.68 -19.48 1.77
C GLY A 432 12.47 -18.56 1.60
N TYR A 433 12.64 -17.36 1.02
CA TYR A 433 11.56 -16.42 0.73
C TYR A 433 10.97 -16.65 -0.65
N ILE A 434 9.70 -16.29 -0.80
CA ILE A 434 8.99 -16.34 -2.08
C ILE A 434 9.63 -15.32 -3.02
N ALA A 435 9.93 -15.74 -4.24
CA ALA A 435 10.50 -14.90 -5.26
C ALA A 435 9.44 -14.00 -5.92
N ASP A 436 8.97 -12.99 -5.16
CA ASP A 436 8.24 -11.83 -5.66
C ASP A 436 9.24 -10.66 -5.69
N LEU A 437 9.79 -10.36 -6.88
CA LEU A 437 10.96 -9.48 -7.03
C LEU A 437 10.81 -8.57 -8.26
N ILE A 438 11.56 -7.46 -8.29
CA ILE A 438 11.61 -6.54 -9.42
C ILE A 438 13.06 -6.23 -9.78
N ILE A 439 13.41 -6.39 -11.05
CA ILE A 439 14.69 -5.93 -11.60
C ILE A 439 14.49 -4.55 -12.20
N LEU A 440 15.29 -3.59 -11.72
CA LEU A 440 15.32 -2.19 -12.15
C LEU A 440 16.61 -1.93 -12.93
N SER A 441 16.54 -1.04 -13.95
CA SER A 441 17.74 -0.60 -14.68
C SER A 441 18.61 0.39 -13.90
N ASP A 442 18.05 1.08 -12.93
CA ASP A 442 18.71 2.17 -12.20
C ASP A 442 18.52 2.07 -10.69
N ASN A 443 19.47 2.63 -9.92
CA ASN A 443 19.47 2.58 -8.47
C ASN A 443 18.35 3.41 -7.84
N PRO A 444 17.34 2.79 -7.20
CA PRO A 444 16.26 3.52 -6.55
C PRO A 444 16.68 4.26 -5.28
N LEU A 445 17.83 3.93 -4.69
CA LEU A 445 18.37 4.67 -3.53
C LEU A 445 18.94 6.04 -3.93
N ASN A 446 19.41 6.18 -5.18
CA ASN A 446 19.87 7.47 -5.70
C ASN A 446 18.70 8.39 -6.07
N ASN A 447 17.63 7.81 -6.58
CA ASN A 447 16.39 8.50 -6.91
C ASN A 447 15.24 7.49 -6.85
N ILE A 448 14.28 7.73 -5.97
CA ILE A 448 13.14 6.81 -5.78
C ILE A 448 12.30 6.66 -7.06
N SER A 449 12.26 7.66 -7.96
CA SER A 449 11.60 7.56 -9.27
C SER A 449 12.16 6.44 -10.15
N ASN A 450 13.38 5.93 -9.86
CA ASN A 450 13.95 4.80 -10.57
C ASN A 450 13.19 3.48 -10.31
N THR A 451 12.31 3.42 -9.33
CA THR A 451 11.37 2.28 -9.17
C THR A 451 10.42 2.12 -10.36
N LYS A 452 10.22 3.16 -11.18
CA LYS A 452 9.47 3.11 -12.44
C LYS A 452 10.22 2.40 -13.57
N LYS A 453 11.56 2.30 -13.47
CA LYS A 453 12.44 1.76 -14.53
C LYS A 453 12.54 0.24 -14.44
N ILE A 454 11.40 -0.43 -14.57
CA ILE A 454 11.26 -1.88 -14.44
C ILE A 454 11.66 -2.56 -15.72
N GLU A 455 12.62 -3.49 -15.65
CA GLU A 455 13.00 -4.39 -16.74
C GLU A 455 12.28 -5.74 -16.65
N THR A 456 12.15 -6.26 -15.43
CA THR A 456 11.55 -7.58 -15.19
C THR A 456 10.79 -7.57 -13.88
N VAL A 457 9.65 -8.21 -13.85
CA VAL A 457 8.93 -8.59 -12.63
C VAL A 457 9.03 -10.10 -12.48
N ILE A 458 9.38 -10.55 -11.29
CA ILE A 458 9.35 -11.96 -10.93
C ILE A 458 8.21 -12.14 -9.94
N LYS A 459 7.23 -12.95 -10.31
CA LYS A 459 6.05 -13.20 -9.50
C LYS A 459 5.95 -14.68 -9.17
N ASN A 460 6.05 -14.99 -7.87
CA ASN A 460 6.04 -16.39 -7.41
C ASN A 460 7.07 -17.26 -8.19
N GLY A 461 8.26 -16.69 -8.48
CA GLY A 461 9.32 -17.31 -9.27
C GLY A 461 9.14 -17.25 -10.78
N ASN A 462 7.99 -16.88 -11.30
CA ASN A 462 7.75 -16.72 -12.74
C ASN A 462 8.29 -15.38 -13.25
N LEU A 463 9.15 -15.44 -14.27
CA LEU A 463 9.87 -14.30 -14.82
C LEU A 463 9.07 -13.65 -15.96
N MET A 464 8.73 -12.37 -15.78
CA MET A 464 8.01 -11.54 -16.74
C MET A 464 8.93 -10.41 -17.20
N ASN A 465 9.52 -10.56 -18.38
CA ASN A 465 10.38 -9.53 -18.98
C ASN A 465 9.58 -8.31 -19.45
N ARG A 466 10.26 -7.22 -19.83
CA ARG A 466 9.61 -5.97 -20.26
C ARG A 466 8.68 -6.15 -21.47
N GLU A 467 8.99 -7.07 -22.37
CA GLU A 467 8.13 -7.34 -23.54
C GLU A 467 6.79 -7.93 -23.10
N PHE A 468 6.81 -8.92 -22.20
CA PHE A 468 5.59 -9.50 -21.63
C PHE A 468 4.80 -8.47 -20.82
N LEU A 469 5.48 -7.67 -19.97
CA LEU A 469 4.81 -6.61 -19.20
C LEU A 469 4.15 -5.55 -20.10
N ASN A 470 4.78 -5.23 -21.23
CA ASN A 470 4.20 -4.34 -22.24
C ASN A 470 2.97 -4.96 -22.93
N SER A 471 2.96 -6.28 -23.14
CA SER A 471 1.78 -6.96 -23.69
C SER A 471 0.57 -6.86 -22.73
N LEU A 472 0.81 -6.97 -21.43
CA LEU A 472 -0.25 -6.77 -20.41
C LEU A 472 -0.88 -5.37 -20.49
N LEU A 473 -0.10 -4.34 -20.75
CA LEU A 473 -0.60 -2.96 -20.93
C LEU A 473 -1.40 -2.82 -22.22
N LYS A 474 -0.94 -3.44 -23.33
CA LYS A 474 -1.64 -3.37 -24.63
C LYS A 474 -2.99 -4.07 -24.62
N GLU A 475 -3.11 -5.21 -23.93
CA GLU A 475 -4.39 -5.91 -23.80
C GLU A 475 -5.51 -5.02 -23.22
N GLN A 476 -5.13 -4.00 -22.43
CA GLN A 476 -6.10 -3.09 -21.85
C GLN A 476 -6.64 -2.06 -22.86
N GLN A 477 -5.81 -1.66 -23.82
CA GLN A 477 -6.19 -0.74 -24.90
C GLN A 477 -7.23 -1.36 -25.86
N GLU A 478 -7.23 -2.68 -26.00
CA GLU A 478 -8.11 -3.42 -26.92
C GLU A 478 -9.47 -3.77 -26.31
N LYS A 479 -9.63 -3.63 -24.98
CA LYS A 479 -10.92 -3.82 -24.30
C LYS A 479 -11.83 -2.62 -24.57
N LYS A 480 -12.77 -2.82 -25.49
CA LYS A 480 -13.81 -1.83 -25.87
C LYS A 480 -14.95 -1.82 -24.88
#